data_4bcc1f71b95f7b1f7fbd23b46c97b9b2
#
_entry.id   4bcc1f71b95f7b1f7fbd23b46c97b9b2
#
_cell.length_a   1.000
_cell.length_b   1.000
_cell.length_c   1.000
_cell.angle_alpha   90.00
_cell.angle_beta   90.00
_cell.angle_gamma   90.00
#
_symmetry.space_group_name_H-M   'P 1'
#
loop_
_entity.id
_entity.type
_entity.pdbx_description
1 polymer ?
#
loop_
_entity_poly.entity_id
_entity_poly.type
_entity_poly.pdbx_seq_one_letter_code
_entity_poly.pdbx_strand_id
1 'polypeptide(L)'
;MKLIITTLFALTLMMFAKQPFKLHENSRIVAHVVDLKKSELNFYLKDDNGTIFKCFENLDSWLKKRDKKLLFAMNGGMYMENSMPLGLYIENGKRIRRANRVKKAFGNFYMQPNGVFYIDKRNRAYIKKTTSFKYSKRIKYATQSGPMLLINGKMHHRFRKGSHNIHIRNGVGILPDGRLLFAISTEPINFYDFATFFKRNGCKNALYFDGVISDIYLPPKYDRFHYSIFGVMIGEIGDR
;
A
#
# COMPACT_ATOMS: atom_id res chain seq x y z
N MET A 1 -26.38 -29.72 -62.28
CA MET A 1 -26.94 -28.92 -61.20
C MET A 1 -26.16 -29.22 -59.91
N LYS A 2 -25.16 -28.37 -59.58
CA LYS A 2 -24.27 -28.57 -58.42
C LYS A 2 -24.80 -27.77 -57.26
N LEU A 3 -25.17 -28.46 -56.18
CA LEU A 3 -25.66 -27.88 -54.94
C LEU A 3 -24.45 -27.41 -54.11
N ILE A 4 -24.32 -26.09 -53.91
CA ILE A 4 -23.29 -25.51 -53.04
C ILE A 4 -23.90 -25.41 -51.63
N ILE A 5 -23.41 -26.26 -50.73
CA ILE A 5 -23.73 -26.18 -49.29
C ILE A 5 -22.78 -25.16 -48.63
N THR A 6 -23.30 -23.98 -48.31
CA THR A 6 -22.56 -22.96 -47.57
C THR A 6 -22.75 -23.23 -46.07
N THR A 7 -21.71 -23.78 -45.44
CA THR A 7 -21.70 -23.98 -44.00
C THR A 7 -21.35 -22.65 -43.30
N LEU A 8 -22.33 -22.06 -42.63
CA LEU A 8 -22.17 -20.84 -41.85
C LEU A 8 -21.54 -21.21 -40.49
N PHE A 9 -20.24 -20.91 -40.32
CA PHE A 9 -19.54 -21.09 -39.05
C PHE A 9 -19.90 -19.90 -38.14
N ALA A 10 -20.89 -20.06 -37.24
CA ALA A 10 -21.19 -19.09 -36.21
C ALA A 10 -20.10 -19.13 -35.13
N LEU A 11 -19.17 -18.18 -35.18
CA LEU A 11 -18.16 -17.96 -34.15
C LEU A 11 -18.83 -17.31 -32.93
N THR A 12 -19.27 -18.13 -31.98
CA THR A 12 -19.77 -17.63 -30.67
C THR A 12 -18.59 -17.12 -29.85
N LEU A 13 -18.38 -15.79 -29.86
CA LEU A 13 -17.45 -15.11 -29.01
C LEU A 13 -18.00 -15.14 -27.57
N MET A 14 -17.66 -16.17 -26.79
CA MET A 14 -17.94 -16.17 -25.34
C MET A 14 -17.13 -15.05 -24.69
N MET A 15 -17.78 -13.90 -24.47
CA MET A 15 -17.29 -12.88 -23.55
C MET A 15 -17.26 -13.49 -22.14
N PHE A 16 -16.11 -13.97 -21.71
CA PHE A 16 -15.88 -14.26 -20.31
C PHE A 16 -15.97 -12.94 -19.53
N ALA A 17 -17.15 -12.61 -19.02
CA ALA A 17 -17.31 -11.52 -18.07
C ALA A 17 -16.39 -11.83 -16.87
N LYS A 18 -15.36 -11.02 -16.67
CA LYS A 18 -14.49 -11.12 -15.50
C LYS A 18 -15.39 -11.02 -14.27
N GLN A 19 -15.47 -12.10 -13.50
CA GLN A 19 -16.18 -12.10 -12.22
C GLN A 19 -15.70 -10.91 -11.37
N PRO A 20 -16.63 -10.17 -10.73
CA PRO A 20 -16.23 -9.04 -9.91
C PRO A 20 -15.30 -9.52 -8.79
N PHE A 21 -14.21 -8.82 -8.58
CA PHE A 21 -13.26 -9.13 -7.51
C PHE A 21 -13.99 -9.04 -6.16
N LYS A 22 -14.04 -10.15 -5.44
CA LYS A 22 -14.55 -10.22 -4.06
C LYS A 22 -13.36 -10.28 -3.11
N LEU A 23 -13.30 -9.34 -2.16
CA LEU A 23 -12.27 -9.33 -1.14
C LEU A 23 -12.39 -10.57 -0.24
N HIS A 24 -11.28 -11.25 -0.02
CA HIS A 24 -11.18 -12.30 0.99
C HIS A 24 -11.09 -11.64 2.37
N GLU A 25 -12.20 -11.65 3.08
CA GLU A 25 -12.29 -11.07 4.42
C GLU A 25 -11.53 -11.91 5.46
N ASN A 26 -11.08 -11.24 6.53
CA ASN A 26 -10.49 -11.84 7.70
C ASN A 26 -10.90 -10.99 8.91
N SER A 27 -11.52 -11.60 9.92
CA SER A 27 -12.02 -10.89 11.11
C SER A 27 -10.96 -10.10 11.87
N ARG A 28 -9.68 -10.52 11.74
CA ARG A 28 -8.52 -9.87 12.38
C ARG A 28 -7.87 -8.79 11.51
N ILE A 29 -8.42 -8.49 10.33
CA ILE A 29 -7.81 -7.53 9.39
C ILE A 29 -8.86 -6.61 8.83
N VAL A 30 -8.62 -5.31 8.96
CA VAL A 30 -9.33 -4.26 8.25
C VAL A 30 -8.61 -3.97 6.95
N ALA A 31 -9.37 -3.87 5.88
CA ALA A 31 -8.82 -3.63 4.55
C ALA A 31 -9.59 -2.54 3.81
N HIS A 32 -8.86 -1.76 3.01
CA HIS A 32 -9.39 -0.73 2.15
C HIS A 32 -8.82 -0.89 0.73
N VAL A 33 -9.69 -0.82 -0.27
CA VAL A 33 -9.31 -0.98 -1.68
C VAL A 33 -9.41 0.36 -2.39
N VAL A 34 -8.28 0.81 -2.97
CA VAL A 34 -8.20 2.08 -3.70
C VAL A 34 -8.01 1.83 -5.20
N ASP A 35 -8.88 2.42 -6.01
CA ASP A 35 -8.73 2.46 -7.47
C ASP A 35 -8.14 3.80 -7.90
N LEU A 36 -6.87 3.83 -8.24
CA LEU A 36 -6.18 5.05 -8.67
C LEU A 36 -6.73 5.71 -9.95
N LYS A 37 -7.68 5.06 -10.64
CA LYS A 37 -8.41 5.64 -11.78
C LYS A 37 -9.61 6.47 -11.34
N LYS A 38 -10.08 6.26 -10.09
CA LYS A 38 -11.31 6.86 -9.54
C LYS A 38 -11.03 7.69 -8.30
N SER A 39 -9.92 7.42 -7.61
CA SER A 39 -9.60 7.99 -6.31
C SER A 39 -8.30 8.79 -6.37
N GLU A 40 -8.27 9.89 -5.64
CA GLU A 40 -7.05 10.67 -5.42
C GLU A 40 -6.32 10.16 -4.18
N LEU A 41 -5.19 9.48 -4.39
CA LEU A 41 -4.32 8.97 -3.33
C LEU A 41 -3.01 9.74 -3.32
N ASN A 42 -2.70 10.35 -2.19
CA ASN A 42 -1.51 11.18 -2.02
C ASN A 42 -0.66 10.68 -0.82
N PHE A 43 0.63 11.05 -0.86
CA PHE A 43 1.53 10.83 0.28
C PHE A 43 1.81 12.17 0.94
N TYR A 44 1.87 12.15 2.27
CA TYR A 44 1.99 13.35 3.09
C TYR A 44 3.08 13.18 4.13
N LEU A 45 3.93 14.19 4.27
CA LEU A 45 4.93 14.27 5.32
C LEU A 45 4.87 15.61 6.05
N LYS A 46 4.78 16.71 5.31
CA LYS A 46 4.88 18.08 5.80
C LYS A 46 3.78 18.96 5.22
N ASP A 47 3.38 19.96 6.00
CA ASP A 47 2.55 21.05 5.54
C ASP A 47 3.36 22.06 4.68
N ASP A 48 2.70 23.14 4.23
CA ASP A 48 3.30 24.17 3.38
C ASP A 48 4.42 24.96 4.09
N ASN A 49 4.40 25.01 5.41
CA ASN A 49 5.42 25.66 6.25
C ASN A 49 6.61 24.75 6.55
N GLY A 50 6.57 23.49 6.09
CA GLY A 50 7.61 22.50 6.33
C GLY A 50 7.48 21.78 7.67
N THR A 51 6.37 21.96 8.40
CA THR A 51 6.07 21.25 9.66
C THR A 51 5.57 19.83 9.35
N ILE A 52 6.13 18.82 10.03
CA ILE A 52 5.69 17.43 9.85
C ILE A 52 4.30 17.27 10.47
N PHE A 53 3.36 16.66 9.74
CA PHE A 53 1.98 16.45 10.21
C PHE A 53 1.90 15.61 11.47
N LYS A 54 2.73 14.58 11.59
CA LYS A 54 2.82 13.64 12.73
C LYS A 54 1.59 12.74 12.93
N CYS A 55 0.37 13.25 12.77
CA CYS A 55 -0.87 12.49 12.99
C CYS A 55 -1.92 12.79 11.91
N PHE A 56 -2.94 11.91 11.80
CA PHE A 56 -4.03 12.09 10.82
C PHE A 56 -4.90 13.31 11.12
N GLU A 57 -5.06 13.70 12.39
CA GLU A 57 -5.81 14.88 12.78
C GLU A 57 -5.23 16.17 12.21
N ASN A 58 -3.90 16.32 12.27
CA ASN A 58 -3.23 17.48 11.68
C ASN A 58 -3.37 17.49 10.15
N LEU A 59 -3.26 16.32 9.53
CA LEU A 59 -3.47 16.18 8.08
C LEU A 59 -4.92 16.52 7.70
N ASP A 60 -5.91 15.99 8.42
CA ASP A 60 -7.33 16.27 8.17
C ASP A 60 -7.65 17.77 8.34
N SER A 61 -7.12 18.40 9.40
CA SER A 61 -7.25 19.84 9.65
C SER A 61 -6.63 20.67 8.52
N TRP A 62 -5.48 20.25 7.99
CA TRP A 62 -4.82 20.92 6.87
C TRP A 62 -5.60 20.74 5.55
N LEU A 63 -6.18 19.56 5.31
CA LEU A 63 -7.03 19.27 4.16
C LEU A 63 -8.34 20.07 4.20
N LYS A 64 -8.99 20.16 5.36
CA LYS A 64 -10.22 20.95 5.56
C LYS A 64 -10.07 22.42 5.17
N LYS A 65 -8.91 23.03 5.44
CA LYS A 65 -8.60 24.42 5.02
C LYS A 65 -8.45 24.56 3.49
N ARG A 66 -8.50 23.44 2.74
CA ARG A 66 -8.38 23.36 1.27
C ARG A 66 -9.61 22.75 0.62
N ASP A 67 -10.75 22.76 1.34
CA ASP A 67 -12.02 22.17 0.91
C ASP A 67 -11.90 20.70 0.51
N LYS A 68 -10.96 19.98 1.16
CA LYS A 68 -10.76 18.55 0.96
C LYS A 68 -11.19 17.77 2.19
N LYS A 69 -11.62 16.53 1.95
CA LYS A 69 -12.03 15.56 2.96
C LYS A 69 -11.10 14.36 2.94
N LEU A 70 -10.62 13.95 4.11
CA LEU A 70 -9.89 12.70 4.26
C LEU A 70 -10.90 11.52 4.26
N LEU A 71 -10.78 10.62 3.29
CA LEU A 71 -11.65 9.44 3.15
C LEU A 71 -11.00 8.20 3.74
N PHE A 72 -9.69 8.10 3.66
CA PHE A 72 -8.87 7.04 4.21
C PHE A 72 -7.48 7.60 4.51
N ALA A 73 -6.85 7.11 5.58
CA ALA A 73 -5.43 7.31 5.83
C ALA A 73 -4.79 6.12 6.54
N MET A 74 -3.51 5.94 6.28
CA MET A 74 -2.66 4.94 6.94
C MET A 74 -1.23 5.45 7.01
N ASN A 75 -0.49 5.12 8.08
CA ASN A 75 0.95 5.39 8.10
C ASN A 75 1.66 4.56 7.03
N GLY A 76 2.57 5.19 6.27
CA GLY A 76 3.09 4.69 5.01
C GLY A 76 4.55 4.24 5.02
N GLY A 77 5.12 3.94 6.19
CA GLY A 77 6.50 3.44 6.30
C GLY A 77 7.17 3.81 7.61
N MET A 78 8.31 3.18 7.87
CA MET A 78 9.11 3.40 9.06
C MET A 78 9.84 4.75 9.01
N TYR A 79 10.04 5.35 10.16
CA TYR A 79 10.62 6.67 10.33
C TYR A 79 11.66 6.68 11.46
N MET A 80 12.44 7.76 11.53
CA MET A 80 13.44 8.03 12.56
C MET A 80 12.80 8.84 13.71
N GLU A 81 13.49 8.99 14.82
CA GLU A 81 13.03 9.76 16.00
C GLU A 81 12.52 11.16 15.66
N ASN A 82 13.10 11.80 14.65
CA ASN A 82 12.64 13.10 14.14
C ASN A 82 11.47 13.01 13.16
N SER A 83 10.75 11.90 13.11
CA SER A 83 9.64 11.61 12.20
C SER A 83 9.96 11.67 10.71
N MET A 84 11.24 11.81 10.33
CA MET A 84 11.64 11.73 8.93
C MET A 84 11.66 10.28 8.43
N PRO A 85 11.29 10.00 7.17
CA PRO A 85 11.30 8.66 6.61
C PRO A 85 12.64 7.95 6.79
N LEU A 86 12.66 6.67 7.18
CA LEU A 86 13.89 5.89 7.35
C LEU A 86 14.54 5.54 5.99
N GLY A 87 13.76 5.40 4.95
CA GLY A 87 14.17 5.06 3.59
C GLY A 87 13.78 6.08 2.54
N LEU A 88 13.72 5.63 1.29
CA LEU A 88 13.30 6.47 0.16
C LEU A 88 11.95 7.11 0.45
N TYR A 89 11.90 8.40 0.15
CA TYR A 89 10.64 9.12 0.12
C TYR A 89 10.59 10.10 -1.05
N ILE A 90 9.51 10.01 -1.83
CA ILE A 90 9.19 10.91 -2.95
C ILE A 90 7.76 11.40 -2.75
N GLU A 91 7.56 12.71 -2.78
CA GLU A 91 6.28 13.37 -2.68
C GLU A 91 6.13 14.37 -3.83
N ASN A 92 5.01 14.28 -4.56
CA ASN A 92 4.73 15.13 -5.73
C ASN A 92 5.90 15.22 -6.74
N GLY A 93 6.61 14.09 -6.96
CA GLY A 93 7.76 14.02 -7.87
C GLY A 93 9.08 14.54 -7.29
N LYS A 94 9.05 15.18 -6.12
CA LYS A 94 10.24 15.67 -5.40
C LYS A 94 10.81 14.56 -4.51
N ARG A 95 12.05 14.16 -4.74
CA ARG A 95 12.74 13.20 -3.89
C ARG A 95 13.26 13.88 -2.62
N ILE A 96 12.60 13.64 -1.51
CA ILE A 96 12.94 14.19 -0.18
C ILE A 96 14.06 13.38 0.47
N ARG A 97 14.04 12.04 0.30
CA ARG A 97 15.07 11.16 0.83
C ARG A 97 15.49 10.11 -0.20
N ARG A 98 16.77 9.76 -0.24
CA ARG A 98 17.31 8.69 -1.09
C ARG A 98 16.99 7.31 -0.52
N ALA A 99 17.05 6.27 -1.37
CA ALA A 99 16.86 4.90 -0.93
C ALA A 99 17.92 4.48 0.08
N ASN A 100 17.49 3.91 1.19
CA ASN A 100 18.36 3.28 2.17
C ASN A 100 18.72 1.88 1.66
N ARG A 101 20.00 1.63 1.41
CA ARG A 101 20.51 0.37 0.85
C ARG A 101 21.34 -0.43 1.86
N VAL A 102 21.26 -0.07 3.13
CA VAL A 102 21.88 -0.83 4.23
C VAL A 102 21.25 -2.22 4.27
N LYS A 103 22.10 -3.25 4.21
CA LYS A 103 21.65 -4.66 4.13
C LYS A 103 21.48 -5.32 5.50
N LYS A 104 22.23 -4.86 6.51
CA LYS A 104 22.24 -5.44 7.85
C LYS A 104 22.17 -4.33 8.88
N ALA A 105 21.07 -4.26 9.62
CA ALA A 105 20.89 -3.47 10.83
C ALA A 105 19.71 -4.06 11.60
N PHE A 106 19.46 -3.56 12.80
CA PHE A 106 18.35 -3.98 13.63
C PHE A 106 17.00 -3.48 13.09
N GLY A 107 15.97 -4.30 13.21
CA GLY A 107 14.58 -3.94 12.88
C GLY A 107 14.07 -4.52 11.56
N ASN A 108 12.75 -4.51 11.44
CA ASN A 108 12.03 -5.10 10.31
C ASN A 108 12.34 -4.44 8.97
N PHE A 109 12.65 -3.12 8.97
CA PHE A 109 13.05 -2.39 7.78
C PHE A 109 14.23 -3.05 7.05
N TYR A 110 15.17 -3.62 7.80
CA TYR A 110 16.39 -4.24 7.27
C TYR A 110 16.26 -5.73 6.98
N MET A 111 15.09 -6.33 7.23
CA MET A 111 14.81 -7.71 6.82
C MET A 111 14.68 -7.79 5.30
N GLN A 112 15.71 -8.37 4.66
CA GLN A 112 15.81 -8.44 3.21
C GLN A 112 15.05 -9.63 2.60
N PRO A 113 14.36 -9.40 1.46
CA PRO A 113 14.30 -8.15 0.74
C PRO A 113 13.28 -7.18 1.34
N ASN A 114 13.72 -5.95 1.56
CA ASN A 114 12.82 -4.83 1.76
C ASN A 114 12.39 -4.23 0.40
N GLY A 115 11.44 -3.30 0.39
CA GLY A 115 10.83 -2.86 -0.86
C GLY A 115 10.49 -1.38 -0.91
N VAL A 116 10.13 -0.96 -2.11
CA VAL A 116 9.61 0.37 -2.40
C VAL A 116 8.22 0.23 -3.00
N PHE A 117 7.23 0.85 -2.37
CA PHE A 117 5.93 1.12 -2.94
C PHE A 117 5.99 2.49 -3.62
N TYR A 118 5.54 2.59 -4.88
CA TYR A 118 5.52 3.85 -5.59
C TYR A 118 4.40 3.94 -6.61
N ILE A 119 3.98 5.17 -6.89
CA ILE A 119 2.97 5.53 -7.89
C ILE A 119 3.64 6.44 -8.92
N ASP A 120 3.47 6.15 -10.20
CA ASP A 120 3.98 6.98 -11.28
C ASP A 120 3.00 8.14 -11.64
N LYS A 121 3.45 9.09 -12.47
CA LYS A 121 2.64 10.23 -12.94
C LYS A 121 1.44 9.84 -13.82
N ARG A 122 1.32 8.54 -14.19
CA ARG A 122 0.16 7.97 -14.89
C ARG A 122 -0.76 7.21 -13.94
N ASN A 123 -0.65 7.44 -12.62
CA ASN A 123 -1.41 6.77 -11.57
C ASN A 123 -1.29 5.23 -11.62
N ARG A 124 -0.12 4.69 -12.01
CA ARG A 124 0.16 3.25 -11.94
C ARG A 124 0.99 2.95 -10.72
N ALA A 125 0.56 1.95 -9.96
CA ALA A 125 1.21 1.54 -8.72
C ALA A 125 2.17 0.36 -8.92
N TYR A 126 3.25 0.36 -8.15
CA TYR A 126 4.28 -0.67 -8.19
C TYR A 126 4.82 -0.96 -6.80
N ILE A 127 5.14 -2.24 -6.55
CA ILE A 127 5.92 -2.67 -5.38
C ILE A 127 7.11 -3.46 -5.92
N LYS A 128 8.32 -3.00 -5.64
CA LYS A 128 9.57 -3.61 -6.09
C LYS A 128 10.56 -3.79 -4.93
N LYS A 129 11.41 -4.82 -5.01
CA LYS A 129 12.56 -4.93 -4.12
C LYS A 129 13.41 -3.66 -4.20
N THR A 130 13.93 -3.16 -3.08
CA THR A 130 14.82 -1.99 -3.09
C THR A 130 16.03 -2.17 -3.99
N THR A 131 16.56 -3.40 -4.09
CA THR A 131 17.68 -3.74 -4.98
C THR A 131 17.34 -3.59 -6.45
N SER A 132 16.07 -3.79 -6.84
CA SER A 132 15.57 -3.67 -8.22
C SER A 132 14.95 -2.30 -8.51
N PHE A 133 14.84 -1.43 -7.51
CA PHE A 133 14.27 -0.11 -7.68
C PHE A 133 15.26 0.83 -8.37
N LYS A 134 14.80 1.48 -9.44
CA LYS A 134 15.51 2.56 -10.15
C LYS A 134 14.70 3.86 -10.03
N TYR A 135 15.34 4.91 -9.55
CA TYR A 135 14.73 6.25 -9.52
C TYR A 135 14.42 6.75 -10.94
N SER A 136 13.28 7.40 -11.10
CA SER A 136 12.87 8.05 -12.33
C SER A 136 12.07 9.32 -12.03
N LYS A 137 12.23 10.36 -12.83
CA LYS A 137 11.41 11.60 -12.77
C LYS A 137 9.92 11.36 -13.07
N ARG A 138 9.55 10.16 -13.53
CA ARG A 138 8.16 9.74 -13.74
C ARG A 138 7.45 9.31 -12.46
N ILE A 139 8.17 9.12 -11.36
CA ILE A 139 7.59 8.73 -10.07
C ILE A 139 6.97 9.98 -9.44
N LYS A 140 5.67 9.88 -9.07
CA LYS A 140 4.93 10.92 -8.36
C LYS A 140 5.11 10.76 -6.85
N TYR A 141 4.90 9.55 -6.34
CA TYR A 141 5.03 9.18 -4.93
C TYR A 141 5.86 7.92 -4.76
N ALA A 142 6.64 7.85 -3.70
CA ALA A 142 7.32 6.61 -3.29
C ALA A 142 7.62 6.60 -1.80
N THR A 143 7.49 5.42 -1.18
CA THR A 143 7.97 5.14 0.17
C THR A 143 8.70 3.82 0.20
N GLN A 144 9.77 3.74 0.99
CA GLN A 144 10.51 2.50 1.23
C GLN A 144 10.22 1.99 2.62
N SER A 145 9.92 0.70 2.71
CA SER A 145 9.78 0.01 3.99
C SER A 145 10.13 -1.47 3.85
N GLY A 146 9.83 -2.28 4.86
CA GLY A 146 10.13 -3.71 4.80
C GLY A 146 9.83 -4.47 6.08
N PRO A 147 9.75 -5.79 5.91
CA PRO A 147 10.08 -6.58 4.72
C PRO A 147 9.01 -6.54 3.62
N MET A 148 9.35 -7.00 2.42
CA MET A 148 8.31 -7.38 1.45
C MET A 148 7.56 -8.59 1.98
N LEU A 149 6.23 -8.53 1.99
CA LEU A 149 5.37 -9.64 2.43
C LEU A 149 5.25 -10.71 1.36
N LEU A 150 5.05 -10.29 0.11
CA LEU A 150 4.98 -11.13 -1.07
C LEU A 150 5.91 -10.61 -2.17
N ILE A 151 6.54 -11.54 -2.89
CA ILE A 151 7.44 -11.27 -3.99
C ILE A 151 7.09 -12.21 -5.13
N ASN A 152 6.54 -11.67 -6.23
CA ASN A 152 6.09 -12.46 -7.39
C ASN A 152 5.19 -13.64 -6.98
N GLY A 153 4.24 -13.40 -6.07
CA GLY A 153 3.29 -14.41 -5.58
C GLY A 153 3.83 -15.35 -4.51
N LYS A 154 5.13 -15.29 -4.19
CA LYS A 154 5.76 -16.12 -3.15
C LYS A 154 5.88 -15.32 -1.85
N MET A 155 5.55 -15.97 -0.75
CA MET A 155 5.74 -15.41 0.59
C MET A 155 7.24 -15.23 0.89
N HIS A 156 7.55 -14.22 1.68
CA HIS A 156 8.92 -13.98 2.13
C HIS A 156 9.48 -15.21 2.87
N HIS A 157 10.68 -15.66 2.51
CA HIS A 157 11.26 -16.94 2.93
C HIS A 157 11.51 -17.08 4.44
N ARG A 158 11.59 -15.97 5.18
CA ARG A 158 11.79 -15.98 6.64
C ARG A 158 10.50 -16.13 7.45
N PHE A 159 9.32 -15.99 6.82
CA PHE A 159 8.07 -16.08 7.56
C PHE A 159 7.73 -17.53 7.92
N ARG A 160 7.32 -17.73 9.15
CA ARG A 160 6.95 -19.05 9.69
C ARG A 160 5.54 -19.00 10.25
N LYS A 161 4.73 -19.99 9.90
CA LYS A 161 3.41 -20.20 10.52
C LYS A 161 3.59 -20.42 12.02
N GLY A 162 2.72 -19.81 12.84
CA GLY A 162 2.80 -19.91 14.31
C GLY A 162 3.95 -19.14 14.97
N SER A 163 4.60 -18.22 14.26
CA SER A 163 5.65 -17.37 14.83
C SER A 163 5.10 -16.50 15.97
N HIS A 164 5.83 -16.45 17.08
CA HIS A 164 5.51 -15.61 18.25
C HIS A 164 5.87 -14.12 18.04
N ASN A 165 6.50 -13.75 16.93
CA ASN A 165 6.72 -12.34 16.58
C ASN A 165 5.40 -11.73 16.07
N ILE A 166 4.55 -11.34 17.02
CA ILE A 166 3.22 -10.78 16.77
C ILE A 166 3.18 -9.29 17.10
N HIS A 167 2.54 -8.51 16.21
CA HIS A 167 2.33 -7.06 16.36
C HIS A 167 1.07 -6.66 15.59
N ILE A 168 0.52 -5.48 15.88
CA ILE A 168 -0.39 -4.83 14.95
C ILE A 168 0.42 -4.48 13.70
N ARG A 169 -0.04 -4.92 12.52
CA ARG A 169 0.72 -4.79 11.27
C ARG A 169 -0.10 -4.09 10.21
N ASN A 170 0.54 -3.20 9.47
CA ASN A 170 -0.08 -2.60 8.30
C ASN A 170 0.79 -2.76 7.04
N GLY A 171 0.17 -2.58 5.88
CA GLY A 171 0.88 -2.74 4.62
C GLY A 171 -0.02 -2.53 3.41
N VAL A 172 0.60 -2.69 2.23
CA VAL A 172 -0.07 -2.52 0.93
C VAL A 172 0.26 -3.67 -0.01
N GLY A 173 -0.73 -4.10 -0.78
CA GLY A 173 -0.60 -5.05 -1.89
C GLY A 173 -1.17 -4.47 -3.18
N ILE A 174 -0.81 -5.07 -4.32
CA ILE A 174 -1.41 -4.77 -5.62
C ILE A 174 -2.25 -5.95 -6.04
N LEU A 175 -3.56 -5.72 -6.20
CA LEU A 175 -4.54 -6.70 -6.64
C LEU A 175 -4.33 -7.09 -8.12
N PRO A 176 -4.87 -8.23 -8.57
CA PRO A 176 -4.73 -8.68 -9.96
C PRO A 176 -5.25 -7.70 -11.01
N ASP A 177 -6.22 -6.87 -10.65
CA ASP A 177 -6.81 -5.82 -11.50
C ASP A 177 -6.07 -4.48 -11.45
N GLY A 178 -5.00 -4.39 -10.64
CA GLY A 178 -4.15 -3.21 -10.49
C GLY A 178 -4.58 -2.24 -9.39
N ARG A 179 -5.74 -2.46 -8.72
CA ARG A 179 -6.14 -1.69 -7.55
C ARG A 179 -5.19 -1.95 -6.38
N LEU A 180 -5.14 -1.02 -5.46
CA LEU A 180 -4.36 -1.14 -4.23
C LEU A 180 -5.20 -1.76 -3.13
N LEU A 181 -4.60 -2.66 -2.37
CA LEU A 181 -5.17 -3.24 -1.16
C LEU A 181 -4.33 -2.77 0.03
N PHE A 182 -4.85 -1.83 0.81
CA PHE A 182 -4.31 -1.46 2.11
C PHE A 182 -4.92 -2.36 3.18
N ALA A 183 -4.12 -2.75 4.16
CA ALA A 183 -4.60 -3.58 5.26
C ALA A 183 -3.87 -3.27 6.57
N ILE A 184 -4.61 -3.40 7.67
CA ILE A 184 -4.09 -3.34 9.04
C ILE A 184 -4.72 -4.47 9.87
N SER A 185 -3.95 -5.10 10.73
CA SER A 185 -4.50 -6.06 11.69
C SER A 185 -5.12 -5.35 12.89
N THR A 186 -6.26 -5.84 13.36
CA THR A 186 -6.99 -5.32 14.54
C THR A 186 -6.48 -5.89 15.85
N GLU A 187 -5.68 -6.95 15.77
CA GLU A 187 -5.00 -7.61 16.88
C GLU A 187 -3.58 -8.01 16.46
N PRO A 188 -2.69 -8.30 17.42
CA PRO A 188 -1.33 -8.74 17.10
C PRO A 188 -1.32 -10.03 16.27
N ILE A 189 -0.69 -9.98 15.10
CA ILE A 189 -0.50 -11.16 14.22
C ILE A 189 0.94 -11.26 13.75
N ASN A 190 1.37 -12.48 13.38
CA ASN A 190 2.69 -12.70 12.82
C ASN A 190 2.74 -12.34 11.31
N PHE A 191 3.95 -12.25 10.77
CA PHE A 191 4.15 -11.94 9.35
C PHE A 191 3.56 -12.97 8.40
N TYR A 192 3.56 -14.26 8.77
CA TYR A 192 3.04 -15.33 7.94
C TYR A 192 1.53 -15.16 7.70
N ASP A 193 0.78 -14.92 8.79
CA ASP A 193 -0.68 -14.75 8.71
C ASP A 193 -1.03 -13.46 7.98
N PHE A 194 -0.31 -12.36 8.24
CA PHE A 194 -0.52 -11.10 7.55
C PHE A 194 -0.21 -11.20 6.04
N ALA A 195 0.89 -11.85 5.66
CA ALA A 195 1.22 -12.10 4.26
C ALA A 195 0.22 -13.05 3.56
N THR A 196 -0.32 -14.03 4.31
CA THR A 196 -1.34 -14.95 3.82
C THR A 196 -2.60 -14.20 3.40
N PHE A 197 -3.00 -13.15 4.12
CA PHE A 197 -4.13 -12.31 3.73
C PHE A 197 -3.94 -11.70 2.34
N PHE A 198 -2.82 -11.05 2.06
CA PHE A 198 -2.52 -10.50 0.72
C PHE A 198 -2.45 -11.58 -0.36
N LYS A 199 -1.87 -12.74 -0.04
CA LYS A 199 -1.77 -13.88 -0.98
C LYS A 199 -3.14 -14.42 -1.35
N ARG A 200 -4.05 -14.59 -0.39
CA ARG A 200 -5.44 -15.04 -0.63
C ARG A 200 -6.22 -14.06 -1.47
N ASN A 201 -5.92 -12.76 -1.37
CA ASN A 201 -6.49 -11.72 -2.21
C ASN A 201 -5.80 -11.58 -3.58
N GLY A 202 -4.92 -12.52 -3.96
CA GLY A 202 -4.30 -12.59 -5.28
C GLY A 202 -3.16 -11.59 -5.51
N CYS A 203 -2.69 -10.89 -4.47
CA CYS A 203 -1.57 -9.97 -4.61
C CYS A 203 -0.30 -10.73 -5.01
N LYS A 204 0.38 -10.30 -6.08
CA LYS A 204 1.71 -10.83 -6.44
C LYS A 204 2.82 -10.20 -5.64
N ASN A 205 2.71 -8.92 -5.32
CA ASN A 205 3.65 -8.19 -4.48
C ASN A 205 2.89 -7.47 -3.38
N ALA A 206 3.44 -7.51 -2.16
CA ALA A 206 2.93 -6.78 -1.01
C ALA A 206 4.09 -6.33 -0.13
N LEU A 207 3.93 -5.16 0.50
CA LEU A 207 4.93 -4.52 1.32
C LEU A 207 4.36 -4.21 2.70
N TYR A 208 5.10 -4.55 3.73
CA TYR A 208 4.85 -4.15 5.10
C TYR A 208 5.36 -2.73 5.36
N PHE A 209 4.57 -1.92 6.05
CA PHE A 209 4.94 -0.54 6.37
C PHE A 209 5.52 -0.39 7.76
N ASP A 210 4.75 -0.76 8.80
CA ASP A 210 5.18 -0.64 10.19
C ASP A 210 4.47 -1.66 11.08
N GLY A 211 4.97 -1.88 12.29
CA GLY A 211 4.40 -2.81 13.24
C GLY A 211 4.63 -2.40 14.70
N VAL A 212 5.25 -1.27 14.93
CA VAL A 212 5.34 -0.70 16.29
C VAL A 212 4.25 0.35 16.46
N ILE A 213 4.05 1.18 15.42
CA ILE A 213 3.02 2.21 15.40
C ILE A 213 2.29 2.06 14.06
N SER A 214 1.18 1.31 14.10
CA SER A 214 0.30 1.12 12.94
C SER A 214 -1.07 1.66 13.26
N ASP A 215 -1.61 2.49 12.38
CA ASP A 215 -2.93 3.07 12.55
C ASP A 215 -3.62 3.28 11.20
N ILE A 216 -4.95 3.38 11.25
CA ILE A 216 -5.83 3.59 10.10
C ILE A 216 -6.94 4.57 10.46
N TYR A 217 -7.22 5.48 9.55
CA TYR A 217 -8.45 6.26 9.50
C TYR A 217 -9.30 5.79 8.33
N LEU A 218 -10.49 5.30 8.59
CA LEU A 218 -11.43 4.78 7.58
C LEU A 218 -12.86 4.92 8.10
N PRO A 219 -13.50 6.11 7.94
CA PRO A 219 -14.86 6.32 8.39
C PRO A 219 -15.88 5.47 7.60
N PRO A 220 -17.07 5.17 8.17
CA PRO A 220 -17.48 5.59 9.52
C PRO A 220 -16.99 4.69 10.66
N LYS A 221 -16.38 3.55 10.37
CA LYS A 221 -16.05 2.53 11.40
C LYS A 221 -14.76 2.87 12.17
N TYR A 222 -13.78 3.48 11.50
CA TYR A 222 -12.48 3.86 12.07
C TYR A 222 -12.29 5.36 11.85
N ASP A 223 -13.17 6.16 12.45
CA ASP A 223 -13.25 7.62 12.28
C ASP A 223 -12.59 8.42 13.42
N ARG A 224 -12.00 7.73 14.39
CA ARG A 224 -11.27 8.35 15.49
C ARG A 224 -9.80 8.51 15.16
N PHE A 225 -9.25 9.65 15.48
CA PHE A 225 -7.83 9.89 15.44
C PHE A 225 -7.20 9.39 16.74
N HIS A 226 -6.28 8.43 16.64
CA HIS A 226 -5.47 8.02 17.79
C HIS A 226 -4.26 8.95 17.90
N TYR A 227 -3.72 9.11 19.10
CA TYR A 227 -2.52 9.94 19.35
C TYR A 227 -1.22 9.28 18.89
N SER A 228 -1.26 8.59 17.78
CA SER A 228 -0.08 7.97 17.20
C SER A 228 0.72 9.01 16.43
N ILE A 229 2.04 9.00 16.61
CA ILE A 229 2.95 9.89 15.88
C ILE A 229 3.56 9.12 14.71
N PHE A 230 3.43 9.67 13.50
CA PHE A 230 3.92 9.06 12.27
C PHE A 230 4.99 9.91 11.58
N GLY A 231 5.70 9.29 10.64
CA GLY A 231 6.42 9.99 9.59
C GLY A 231 5.52 10.18 8.38
N VAL A 232 5.73 9.33 7.35
CA VAL A 232 4.92 9.34 6.13
C VAL A 232 3.50 8.86 6.40
N MET A 233 2.53 9.56 5.86
CA MET A 233 1.13 9.13 5.77
C MET A 233 0.71 8.99 4.31
N ILE A 234 -0.18 8.04 4.06
CA ILE A 234 -0.83 7.82 2.76
C ILE A 234 -2.32 8.07 2.98
N GLY A 235 -2.90 8.97 2.21
CA GLY A 235 -4.30 9.36 2.35
C GLY A 235 -5.04 9.39 1.03
N GLU A 236 -6.27 8.84 1.02
CA GLU A 236 -7.26 9.03 -0.04
C GLU A 236 -8.11 10.22 0.33
N ILE A 237 -8.29 11.13 -0.63
CA ILE A 237 -9.02 12.37 -0.42
C ILE A 237 -10.15 12.52 -1.44
N GLY A 238 -11.16 13.29 -1.06
CA GLY A 238 -12.27 13.73 -1.91
C GLY A 238 -12.56 15.20 -1.70
N ASP A 239 -13.48 15.73 -2.52
CA ASP A 239 -14.02 17.06 -2.30
C ASP A 239 -14.97 17.05 -1.08
N ARG A 240 -15.10 18.18 -0.42
CA ARG A 240 -15.91 18.33 0.79
C ARG A 240 -17.37 18.60 0.47
#